data_c8d96c5e677f0dc1321bc682c80e7e04
#
_entry.id   c8d96c5e677f0dc1321bc682c80e7e04
#
_cell.length_a   1.000
_cell.length_b   1.000
_cell.length_c   1.000
_cell.angle_alpha   90.00
_cell.angle_beta   90.00
_cell.angle_gamma   90.00
#
_symmetry.space_group_name_H-M   'P 1'
#
loop_
_entity.id
_entity.type
_entity.pdbx_description
1 polymer ?
#
loop_
_entity_poly.entity_id
_entity_poly.type
_entity_poly.pdbx_seq_one_letter_code
_entity_poly.pdbx_strand_id
1 'polypeptide(L)'
;MRVFVSWSGEASHHVAKALKEWLPNVIQAVDVFLSSEDIAKGSQWFRELGSVLDESAFAILCLTRDNLSAPWILYEAGALGKRFEHARIAPLLIDLQVADLSGPLAQFNATLLDKEEIAKLVTAINAQLGAARLTEKLLAKAFEVHWQSLDGVLRQAAQEASSGSSNFRYDVFLSTPMAAFATDAEYHSGRAQFKKLFDSLTRDCGLSVYWAAEKIESISDFDTLDISVLDDLKALQECRRFALVYPKKMATSALFEAGYALALNRFSHYFVRDRDDLPFLMRELAGSSPNVRIHTDQDWTDYDDLSEKLKRYKDKWFGR
;
A
#
# COMPACT_ATOMS: atom_id res chain seq x y z
N MET A 1 -24.36 -2.96 19.24
CA MET A 1 -23.26 -3.86 18.83
C MET A 1 -22.19 -3.04 18.14
N ARG A 2 -20.92 -3.22 18.51
CA ARG A 2 -19.82 -2.52 17.86
C ARG A 2 -19.37 -3.24 16.59
N VAL A 3 -19.21 -2.48 15.50
CA VAL A 3 -18.63 -2.93 14.22
C VAL A 3 -17.33 -2.17 14.02
N PHE A 4 -16.23 -2.89 13.92
CA PHE A 4 -14.92 -2.32 13.63
C PHE A 4 -14.74 -2.15 12.11
N VAL A 5 -14.28 -0.98 11.67
CA VAL A 5 -13.94 -0.72 10.27
C VAL A 5 -12.49 -0.29 10.16
N SER A 6 -11.72 -1.09 9.44
CA SER A 6 -10.29 -0.92 9.23
C SER A 6 -10.03 -0.37 7.82
N TRP A 7 -9.09 0.57 7.69
CA TRP A 7 -8.76 1.22 6.44
C TRP A 7 -7.31 1.68 6.38
N SER A 8 -6.78 1.88 5.17
CA SER A 8 -5.48 2.51 4.92
C SER A 8 -5.44 3.12 3.53
N GLY A 9 -5.06 4.39 3.46
CA GLY A 9 -5.09 5.18 2.23
C GLY A 9 -6.45 5.84 2.00
N GLU A 10 -6.47 6.84 1.12
CA GLU A 10 -7.56 7.80 0.97
C GLU A 10 -8.87 7.15 0.50
N ALA A 11 -8.82 6.34 -0.57
CA ALA A 11 -10.02 5.69 -1.10
C ALA A 11 -10.70 4.77 -0.07
N SER A 12 -9.91 3.97 0.67
CA SER A 12 -10.45 3.12 1.74
C SER A 12 -10.96 3.91 2.94
N HIS A 13 -10.34 5.08 3.24
CA HIS A 13 -10.82 6.01 4.26
C HIS A 13 -12.20 6.58 3.91
N HIS A 14 -12.40 7.01 2.66
CA HIS A 14 -13.69 7.52 2.19
C HIS A 14 -14.79 6.48 2.38
N VAL A 15 -14.54 5.23 2.01
CA VAL A 15 -15.49 4.12 2.21
C VAL A 15 -15.74 3.87 3.70
N ALA A 16 -14.70 3.82 4.52
CA ALA A 16 -14.82 3.57 5.96
C ALA A 16 -15.66 4.66 6.66
N LYS A 17 -15.40 5.92 6.32
CA LYS A 17 -16.16 7.07 6.82
C LYS A 17 -17.62 7.03 6.38
N ALA A 18 -17.89 6.72 5.11
CA ALA A 18 -19.25 6.56 4.62
C ALA A 18 -19.99 5.42 5.36
N LEU A 19 -19.34 4.30 5.61
CA LEU A 19 -19.93 3.20 6.39
C LEU A 19 -20.22 3.61 7.83
N LYS A 20 -19.34 4.41 8.48
CA LYS A 20 -19.55 4.92 9.84
C LYS A 20 -20.82 5.75 9.94
N GLU A 21 -21.08 6.58 8.95
CA GLU A 21 -22.27 7.45 8.91
C GLU A 21 -23.53 6.70 8.46
N TRP A 22 -23.38 5.77 7.52
CA TRP A 22 -24.47 5.10 6.84
C TRP A 22 -25.04 3.90 7.61
N LEU A 23 -24.18 3.03 8.15
CA LEU A 23 -24.61 1.77 8.74
C LEU A 23 -25.56 1.93 9.92
N PRO A 24 -25.40 2.91 10.85
CA PRO A 24 -26.35 3.17 11.91
C PRO A 24 -27.74 3.65 11.41
N ASN A 25 -27.83 4.23 10.22
CA ASN A 25 -29.12 4.63 9.62
C ASN A 25 -29.89 3.41 9.10
N VAL A 26 -29.19 2.36 8.69
CA VAL A 26 -29.79 1.08 8.26
C VAL A 26 -30.10 0.17 9.45
N ILE A 27 -29.17 0.09 10.41
CA ILE A 27 -29.27 -0.74 11.60
C ILE A 27 -28.95 0.10 12.84
N GLN A 28 -29.94 0.70 13.48
CA GLN A 28 -29.77 1.61 14.62
C GLN A 28 -29.03 1.01 15.83
N ALA A 29 -29.07 -0.32 15.98
CA ALA A 29 -28.38 -1.04 17.06
C ALA A 29 -26.87 -1.24 16.82
N VAL A 30 -26.32 -0.68 15.73
CA VAL A 30 -24.90 -0.78 15.38
C VAL A 30 -24.21 0.56 15.67
N ASP A 31 -23.05 0.47 16.33
CA ASP A 31 -22.09 1.53 16.55
C ASP A 31 -20.80 1.20 15.76
N VAL A 32 -20.36 2.12 14.90
CA VAL A 32 -19.21 1.89 14.01
C VAL A 32 -17.98 2.61 14.54
N PHE A 33 -16.92 1.85 14.77
CA PHE A 33 -15.63 2.32 15.23
C PHE A 33 -14.60 2.27 14.09
N LEU A 34 -13.91 3.40 13.82
CA LEU A 34 -12.84 3.51 12.83
C LEU A 34 -11.46 3.36 13.48
N SER A 35 -10.58 2.58 12.87
CA SER A 35 -9.28 2.19 13.41
C SER A 35 -8.33 3.33 13.78
N SER A 36 -8.45 4.52 13.19
CA SER A 36 -7.50 5.62 13.39
C SER A 36 -8.11 6.93 13.88
N GLU A 37 -9.43 7.14 13.75
CA GLU A 37 -10.09 8.38 14.19
C GLU A 37 -10.52 8.32 15.66
N ASP A 38 -10.88 7.11 16.12
CA ASP A 38 -11.46 6.88 17.45
C ASP A 38 -10.41 6.44 18.48
N ILE A 39 -9.12 6.32 18.08
CA ILE A 39 -7.99 6.00 18.99
C ILE A 39 -7.32 7.28 19.46
N ALA A 40 -7.21 7.45 20.78
CA ALA A 40 -6.63 8.65 21.39
C ALA A 40 -5.13 8.82 21.02
N LYS A 41 -4.74 10.04 20.62
CA LYS A 41 -3.34 10.38 20.32
C LYS A 41 -2.46 10.17 21.56
N GLY A 42 -1.40 9.36 21.42
CA GLY A 42 -0.46 9.06 22.52
C GLY A 42 -0.75 7.78 23.29
N SER A 43 -1.83 7.07 22.99
CA SER A 43 -2.10 5.74 23.54
C SER A 43 -1.22 4.66 22.90
N GLN A 44 -1.06 3.51 23.58
CA GLN A 44 -0.43 2.33 22.97
C GLN A 44 -1.41 1.72 21.97
N TRP A 45 -1.35 2.19 20.73
CA TRP A 45 -2.23 1.83 19.61
C TRP A 45 -2.56 0.32 19.53
N PHE A 46 -1.57 -0.55 19.72
CA PHE A 46 -1.76 -2.01 19.72
C PHE A 46 -2.64 -2.54 20.86
N ARG A 47 -2.62 -1.89 22.04
CA ARG A 47 -3.45 -2.33 23.17
C ARG A 47 -4.90 -1.89 23.02
N GLU A 48 -5.10 -0.65 22.58
CA GLU A 48 -6.46 -0.14 22.35
C GLU A 48 -7.13 -0.85 21.18
N LEU A 49 -6.41 -1.08 20.09
CA LEU A 49 -6.90 -1.88 18.97
C LEU A 49 -7.31 -3.28 19.43
N GLY A 50 -6.47 -3.94 20.25
CA GLY A 50 -6.78 -5.25 20.84
C GLY A 50 -8.08 -5.25 21.65
N SER A 51 -8.27 -4.24 22.52
CA SER A 51 -9.49 -4.14 23.34
C SER A 51 -10.73 -3.84 22.51
N VAL A 52 -10.62 -2.96 21.51
CA VAL A 52 -11.74 -2.64 20.62
C VAL A 52 -12.15 -3.85 19.78
N LEU A 53 -11.18 -4.60 19.31
CA LEU A 53 -11.43 -5.84 18.59
C LEU A 53 -12.08 -6.89 19.50
N ASP A 54 -11.63 -7.03 20.74
CA ASP A 54 -12.23 -7.96 21.74
C ASP A 54 -13.70 -7.59 22.05
N GLU A 55 -14.06 -6.29 21.95
CA GLU A 55 -15.42 -5.79 22.13
C GLU A 55 -16.27 -5.78 20.85
N SER A 56 -15.67 -5.99 19.68
CA SER A 56 -16.36 -5.93 18.40
C SER A 56 -16.83 -7.31 17.94
N ALA A 57 -18.10 -7.42 17.62
CA ALA A 57 -18.70 -8.67 17.12
C ALA A 57 -18.51 -8.86 15.61
N PHE A 58 -18.12 -7.79 14.89
CA PHE A 58 -17.96 -7.78 13.45
C PHE A 58 -16.84 -6.83 13.03
N ALA A 59 -16.03 -7.21 12.04
CA ALA A 59 -14.97 -6.38 11.49
C ALA A 59 -15.10 -6.29 9.96
N ILE A 60 -14.99 -5.07 9.41
CA ILE A 60 -14.95 -4.79 7.97
C ILE A 60 -13.54 -4.28 7.65
N LEU A 61 -12.86 -4.92 6.70
CA LEU A 61 -11.55 -4.52 6.22
C LEU A 61 -11.72 -3.87 4.84
N CYS A 62 -11.58 -2.54 4.74
CA CYS A 62 -11.66 -1.79 3.49
C CYS A 62 -10.37 -1.97 2.69
N LEU A 63 -10.39 -2.85 1.68
CA LEU A 63 -9.23 -3.26 0.92
C LEU A 63 -9.18 -2.59 -0.45
N THR A 64 -8.03 -2.05 -0.77
CA THR A 64 -7.65 -1.57 -2.10
C THR A 64 -6.40 -2.30 -2.57
N ARG A 65 -6.09 -2.23 -3.87
CA ARG A 65 -4.85 -2.77 -4.42
C ARG A 65 -3.60 -2.21 -3.72
N ASP A 66 -3.66 -0.94 -3.35
CA ASP A 66 -2.53 -0.25 -2.70
C ASP A 66 -2.32 -0.68 -1.23
N ASN A 67 -3.37 -1.12 -0.52
CA ASN A 67 -3.26 -1.51 0.90
C ASN A 67 -3.34 -3.02 1.17
N LEU A 68 -3.62 -3.83 0.13
CA LEU A 68 -3.84 -5.27 0.26
C LEU A 68 -2.70 -6.02 0.98
N SER A 69 -1.47 -5.56 0.82
CA SER A 69 -0.28 -6.14 1.44
C SER A 69 0.27 -5.30 2.60
N ALA A 70 -0.49 -4.34 3.11
CA ALA A 70 -0.07 -3.53 4.26
C ALA A 70 0.16 -4.43 5.49
N PRO A 71 1.34 -4.34 6.16
CA PRO A 71 1.69 -5.26 7.25
C PRO A 71 0.67 -5.29 8.37
N TRP A 72 0.04 -4.16 8.67
CA TRP A 72 -0.95 -4.06 9.73
C TRP A 72 -2.28 -4.75 9.38
N ILE A 73 -2.74 -4.72 8.11
CA ILE A 73 -3.91 -5.48 7.64
C ILE A 73 -3.67 -6.99 7.80
N LEU A 74 -2.47 -7.46 7.42
CA LEU A 74 -2.10 -8.87 7.57
C LEU A 74 -1.93 -9.27 9.03
N TYR A 75 -1.40 -8.37 9.87
CA TYR A 75 -1.31 -8.57 11.31
C TYR A 75 -2.69 -8.60 11.96
N GLU A 76 -3.58 -7.67 11.63
CA GLU A 76 -4.96 -7.65 12.12
C GLU A 76 -5.72 -8.90 11.68
N ALA A 77 -5.64 -9.29 10.41
CA ALA A 77 -6.27 -10.52 9.92
C ALA A 77 -5.73 -11.77 10.65
N GLY A 78 -4.42 -11.82 10.92
CA GLY A 78 -3.78 -12.91 11.67
C GLY A 78 -4.10 -12.88 13.18
N ALA A 79 -4.13 -11.72 13.80
CA ALA A 79 -4.48 -11.54 15.22
C ALA A 79 -5.98 -11.80 15.45
N LEU A 80 -6.81 -11.33 14.52
CA LEU A 80 -8.25 -11.60 14.47
C LEU A 80 -8.52 -13.11 14.31
N GLY A 81 -7.83 -13.80 13.38
CA GLY A 81 -8.02 -15.23 13.16
C GLY A 81 -7.66 -16.13 14.35
N LYS A 82 -6.73 -15.69 15.24
CA LYS A 82 -6.33 -16.43 16.45
C LYS A 82 -7.18 -16.14 17.70
N ARG A 83 -7.70 -14.90 17.83
CA ARG A 83 -8.45 -14.45 19.01
C ARG A 83 -9.96 -14.61 18.89
N PHE A 84 -10.45 -14.67 17.66
CA PHE A 84 -11.88 -14.64 17.39
C PHE A 84 -12.39 -15.99 16.87
N GLU A 85 -12.58 -16.95 17.75
CA GLU A 85 -13.48 -18.08 17.46
C GLU A 85 -14.91 -17.62 17.15
N HIS A 86 -15.25 -16.34 17.41
CA HIS A 86 -16.62 -15.81 17.33
C HIS A 86 -16.80 -14.51 16.52
N ALA A 87 -15.75 -13.73 16.19
CA ALA A 87 -15.91 -12.52 15.39
C ALA A 87 -15.90 -12.81 13.90
N ARG A 88 -16.81 -12.16 13.17
CA ARG A 88 -16.89 -12.27 11.71
C ARG A 88 -16.09 -11.17 11.06
N ILE A 89 -15.20 -11.54 10.15
CA ILE A 89 -14.39 -10.63 9.36
C ILE A 89 -14.91 -10.65 7.93
N ALA A 90 -15.18 -9.44 7.40
CA ALA A 90 -15.58 -9.25 6.02
C ALA A 90 -14.58 -8.33 5.30
N PRO A 91 -13.69 -8.84 4.44
CA PRO A 91 -12.97 -8.03 3.49
C PRO A 91 -13.94 -7.32 2.53
N LEU A 92 -13.88 -5.99 2.45
CA LEU A 92 -14.64 -5.17 1.51
C LEU A 92 -13.70 -4.70 0.41
N LEU A 93 -13.92 -5.20 -0.81
CA LEU A 93 -13.04 -5.01 -1.96
C LEU A 93 -13.43 -3.77 -2.76
N ILE A 94 -12.55 -2.76 -2.81
CA ILE A 94 -12.85 -1.46 -3.42
C ILE A 94 -12.49 -1.47 -4.92
N ASP A 95 -11.25 -1.78 -5.28
CA ASP A 95 -10.74 -1.89 -6.66
C ASP A 95 -10.14 -3.28 -6.94
N LEU A 96 -10.59 -4.28 -6.22
CA LEU A 96 -10.08 -5.63 -6.22
C LEU A 96 -11.15 -6.63 -6.64
N GLN A 97 -10.70 -7.78 -7.14
CA GLN A 97 -11.50 -8.97 -7.33
C GLN A 97 -11.17 -10.02 -6.24
N VAL A 98 -12.07 -10.96 -6.00
CA VAL A 98 -11.84 -12.05 -5.03
C VAL A 98 -10.55 -12.82 -5.33
N ALA A 99 -10.21 -12.98 -6.61
CA ALA A 99 -8.98 -13.65 -7.07
C ALA A 99 -7.69 -12.90 -6.71
N ASP A 100 -7.77 -11.61 -6.37
CA ASP A 100 -6.61 -10.81 -5.95
C ASP A 100 -6.21 -11.08 -4.49
N LEU A 101 -7.11 -11.69 -3.69
CA LEU A 101 -6.85 -12.02 -2.31
C LEU A 101 -5.87 -13.20 -2.18
N SER A 102 -4.88 -13.06 -1.31
CA SER A 102 -3.89 -14.09 -1.02
C SER A 102 -3.57 -14.17 0.48
N GLY A 103 -2.87 -15.23 0.89
CA GLY A 103 -2.46 -15.43 2.29
C GLY A 103 -3.65 -15.48 3.25
N PRO A 104 -3.55 -14.87 4.46
CA PRO A 104 -4.58 -14.94 5.48
C PRO A 104 -5.93 -14.34 5.07
N LEU A 105 -5.95 -13.40 4.12
CA LEU A 105 -7.19 -12.75 3.68
C LEU A 105 -8.04 -13.65 2.77
N ALA A 106 -7.42 -14.58 2.06
CA ALA A 106 -8.13 -15.51 1.15
C ALA A 106 -9.05 -16.51 1.87
N GLN A 107 -8.93 -16.65 3.19
CA GLN A 107 -9.81 -17.54 3.99
C GLN A 107 -11.16 -16.90 4.33
N PHE A 108 -11.32 -15.59 4.14
CA PHE A 108 -12.56 -14.90 4.49
C PHE A 108 -13.44 -14.69 3.26
N ASN A 109 -14.76 -14.72 3.48
CA ASN A 109 -15.73 -14.37 2.44
C ASN A 109 -15.67 -12.86 2.19
N ALA A 110 -15.16 -12.49 1.02
CA ALA A 110 -15.06 -11.09 0.64
C ALA A 110 -16.38 -10.53 0.12
N THR A 111 -16.57 -9.23 0.28
CA THR A 111 -17.71 -8.44 -0.17
C THR A 111 -17.25 -7.49 -1.27
N LEU A 112 -17.90 -7.50 -2.42
CA LEU A 112 -17.70 -6.51 -3.49
C LEU A 112 -18.54 -5.25 -3.23
N LEU A 113 -18.23 -4.14 -3.93
CA LEU A 113 -18.94 -2.86 -3.79
C LEU A 113 -20.28 -2.80 -4.56
N ASP A 114 -20.87 -3.92 -4.89
CA ASP A 114 -22.19 -3.93 -5.52
C ASP A 114 -23.32 -4.01 -4.49
N LYS A 115 -24.51 -3.62 -4.92
CA LYS A 115 -25.69 -3.53 -4.06
C LYS A 115 -26.05 -4.85 -3.39
N GLU A 116 -25.92 -5.95 -4.11
CA GLU A 116 -26.31 -7.28 -3.62
C GLU A 116 -25.34 -7.78 -2.55
N GLU A 117 -24.05 -7.59 -2.76
CA GLU A 117 -23.00 -8.00 -1.82
C GLU A 117 -23.04 -7.13 -0.54
N ILE A 118 -23.26 -5.82 -0.67
CA ILE A 118 -23.45 -4.93 0.50
C ILE A 118 -24.73 -5.31 1.27
N ALA A 119 -25.83 -5.68 0.58
CA ALA A 119 -27.04 -6.16 1.27
C ALA A 119 -26.78 -7.46 2.05
N LYS A 120 -25.98 -8.39 1.50
CA LYS A 120 -25.54 -9.60 2.21
C LYS A 120 -24.68 -9.28 3.43
N LEU A 121 -23.73 -8.33 3.31
CA LEU A 121 -22.91 -7.84 4.42
C LEU A 121 -23.79 -7.27 5.55
N VAL A 122 -24.75 -6.41 5.22
CA VAL A 122 -25.69 -5.82 6.18
C VAL A 122 -26.56 -6.88 6.84
N THR A 123 -26.99 -7.89 6.08
CA THR A 123 -27.76 -9.03 6.61
C THR A 123 -26.91 -9.85 7.58
N ALA A 124 -25.63 -10.07 7.26
CA ALA A 124 -24.68 -10.78 8.14
C ALA A 124 -24.45 -10.02 9.46
N ILE A 125 -24.31 -8.70 9.39
CA ILE A 125 -24.18 -7.84 10.58
C ILE A 125 -25.47 -7.89 11.43
N ASN A 126 -26.64 -7.75 10.81
CA ASN A 126 -27.93 -7.81 11.50
C ASN A 126 -28.15 -9.15 12.20
N ALA A 127 -27.64 -10.25 11.63
CA ALA A 127 -27.75 -11.59 12.24
C ALA A 127 -26.98 -11.73 13.57
N GLN A 128 -26.00 -10.84 13.85
CA GLN A 128 -25.24 -10.84 15.11
C GLN A 128 -25.92 -10.06 16.25
N LEU A 129 -27.03 -9.40 15.99
CA LEU A 129 -27.67 -8.50 16.97
C LEU A 129 -28.57 -9.20 17.98
N GLY A 130 -28.72 -10.50 17.92
CA GLY A 130 -29.55 -11.27 18.85
C GLY A 130 -30.98 -10.69 18.94
N ALA A 131 -31.40 -10.25 20.14
CA ALA A 131 -32.72 -9.69 20.37
C ALA A 131 -32.97 -8.32 19.68
N ALA A 132 -31.92 -7.59 19.32
CA ALA A 132 -32.03 -6.31 18.60
C ALA A 132 -32.05 -6.47 17.07
N ARG A 133 -32.11 -7.71 16.58
CA ARG A 133 -32.14 -8.04 15.14
C ARG A 133 -33.41 -7.48 14.49
N LEU A 134 -33.23 -6.75 13.39
CA LEU A 134 -34.34 -6.34 12.54
C LEU A 134 -34.89 -7.51 11.75
N THR A 135 -36.21 -7.52 11.52
CA THR A 135 -36.82 -8.47 10.58
C THR A 135 -36.32 -8.20 9.15
N GLU A 136 -36.30 -9.21 8.31
CA GLU A 136 -35.82 -9.09 6.92
C GLU A 136 -36.54 -7.99 6.15
N LYS A 137 -37.85 -7.85 6.36
CA LYS A 137 -38.65 -6.82 5.72
C LYS A 137 -38.28 -5.41 6.15
N LEU A 138 -37.99 -5.19 7.44
CA LEU A 138 -37.57 -3.89 7.95
C LEU A 138 -36.13 -3.57 7.51
N LEU A 139 -35.23 -4.53 7.54
CA LEU A 139 -33.87 -4.37 7.07
C LEU A 139 -33.82 -4.01 5.59
N ALA A 140 -34.54 -4.76 4.74
CA ALA A 140 -34.60 -4.49 3.31
C ALA A 140 -35.17 -3.08 3.02
N LYS A 141 -36.21 -2.67 3.74
CA LYS A 141 -36.79 -1.33 3.58
C LYS A 141 -35.77 -0.25 3.99
N ALA A 142 -35.09 -0.39 5.13
CA ALA A 142 -34.10 0.57 5.58
C ALA A 142 -32.90 0.63 4.61
N PHE A 143 -32.45 -0.52 4.13
CA PHE A 143 -31.39 -0.59 3.13
C PHE A 143 -31.75 0.16 1.85
N GLU A 144 -32.92 -0.09 1.27
CA GLU A 144 -33.37 0.58 0.04
C GLU A 144 -33.45 2.10 0.20
N VAL A 145 -33.95 2.58 1.34
CA VAL A 145 -34.07 4.02 1.62
C VAL A 145 -32.71 4.70 1.66
N HIS A 146 -31.70 4.04 2.24
CA HIS A 146 -30.39 4.64 2.45
C HIS A 146 -29.34 4.24 1.40
N TRP A 147 -29.64 3.31 0.49
CA TRP A 147 -28.67 2.81 -0.48
C TRP A 147 -28.05 3.89 -1.36
N GLN A 148 -28.86 4.81 -1.90
CA GLN A 148 -28.36 5.84 -2.81
C GLN A 148 -27.30 6.76 -2.19
N SER A 149 -27.38 7.02 -0.89
CA SER A 149 -26.40 7.85 -0.20
C SER A 149 -25.03 7.16 -0.06
N LEU A 150 -24.99 5.83 -0.02
CA LEU A 150 -23.76 5.06 0.01
C LEU A 150 -23.20 4.79 -1.40
N ASP A 151 -24.06 4.40 -2.36
CA ASP A 151 -23.66 4.00 -3.72
C ASP A 151 -22.77 5.04 -4.43
N GLY A 152 -23.11 6.34 -4.30
CA GLY A 152 -22.32 7.42 -4.86
C GLY A 152 -20.87 7.46 -4.32
N VAL A 153 -20.72 7.32 -3.01
CA VAL A 153 -19.38 7.31 -2.36
C VAL A 153 -18.60 6.06 -2.74
N LEU A 154 -19.24 4.88 -2.78
CA LEU A 154 -18.59 3.64 -3.17
C LEU A 154 -18.05 3.70 -4.61
N ARG A 155 -18.85 4.22 -5.55
CA ARG A 155 -18.41 4.39 -6.95
C ARG A 155 -17.25 5.37 -7.07
N GLN A 156 -17.34 6.50 -6.38
CA GLN A 156 -16.25 7.48 -6.38
C GLN A 156 -14.97 6.87 -5.81
N ALA A 157 -15.04 6.22 -4.65
CA ALA A 157 -13.87 5.57 -4.04
C ALA A 157 -13.26 4.47 -4.94
N ALA A 158 -14.11 3.69 -5.64
CA ALA A 158 -13.64 2.70 -6.60
C ALA A 158 -12.95 3.35 -7.81
N GLN A 159 -13.45 4.50 -8.29
CA GLN A 159 -12.79 5.26 -9.36
C GLN A 159 -11.46 5.86 -8.90
N GLU A 160 -11.41 6.44 -7.70
CA GLU A 160 -10.18 6.99 -7.09
C GLU A 160 -9.12 5.89 -6.94
N ALA A 161 -9.49 4.74 -6.39
CA ALA A 161 -8.60 3.60 -6.24
C ALA A 161 -8.12 3.06 -7.61
N SER A 162 -9.03 2.90 -8.58
CA SER A 162 -8.72 2.38 -9.92
C SER A 162 -7.91 3.36 -10.78
N SER A 163 -8.14 4.67 -10.63
CA SER A 163 -7.41 5.69 -11.37
C SER A 163 -5.99 5.89 -10.85
N GLY A 164 -5.62 5.20 -9.76
CA GLY A 164 -4.34 5.37 -9.12
C GLY A 164 -4.14 6.80 -8.61
N SER A 165 -5.22 7.50 -8.28
CA SER A 165 -5.23 8.73 -7.48
C SER A 165 -4.92 8.42 -6.02
N SER A 166 -3.96 7.53 -5.75
CA SER A 166 -3.23 7.60 -4.52
C SER A 166 -2.46 8.92 -4.55
N ASN A 167 -2.45 9.67 -3.48
CA ASN A 167 -1.73 10.94 -3.28
C ASN A 167 -0.19 10.76 -3.40
N PHE A 168 0.26 9.92 -4.33
CA PHE A 168 1.66 9.77 -4.62
C PHE A 168 2.10 10.92 -5.53
N ARG A 169 3.00 11.73 -5.00
CA ARG A 169 3.65 12.80 -5.74
C ARG A 169 4.55 12.26 -6.85
N TYR A 170 5.10 11.06 -6.63
CA TYR A 170 6.03 10.40 -7.54
C TYR A 170 5.53 9.00 -7.89
N ASP A 171 5.58 8.66 -9.19
CA ASP A 171 5.32 7.29 -9.65
C ASP A 171 6.45 6.35 -9.20
N VAL A 172 7.69 6.83 -9.21
CA VAL A 172 8.89 6.04 -8.87
C VAL A 172 9.86 6.85 -8.02
N PHE A 173 10.37 6.25 -6.95
CA PHE A 173 11.60 6.67 -6.28
C PHE A 173 12.76 5.89 -6.88
N LEU A 174 13.67 6.56 -7.58
CA LEU A 174 14.88 5.97 -8.14
C LEU A 174 16.03 6.09 -7.15
N SER A 175 16.42 4.97 -6.55
CA SER A 175 17.52 4.87 -5.61
C SER A 175 18.79 4.39 -6.31
N THR A 176 19.88 5.10 -6.14
CA THR A 176 21.18 4.82 -6.76
C THR A 176 22.32 5.06 -5.77
N PRO A 177 23.43 4.31 -5.85
CA PRO A 177 24.51 4.34 -4.84
C PRO A 177 25.45 5.54 -5.02
N MET A 178 24.90 6.76 -5.16
CA MET A 178 25.72 7.95 -5.46
C MET A 178 26.71 8.31 -4.35
N ALA A 179 26.36 8.11 -3.08
CA ALA A 179 27.23 8.36 -1.94
C ALA A 179 28.39 7.34 -1.78
N ALA A 180 28.44 6.31 -2.63
CA ALA A 180 29.48 5.28 -2.55
C ALA A 180 30.71 5.57 -3.42
N PHE A 181 30.70 6.60 -4.24
CA PHE A 181 31.84 7.00 -5.07
C PHE A 181 32.89 7.76 -4.25
N ALA A 182 34.17 7.41 -4.43
CA ALA A 182 35.24 7.96 -3.66
C ALA A 182 35.87 9.22 -4.30
N THR A 183 35.68 9.43 -5.63
CA THR A 183 36.25 10.54 -6.37
C THR A 183 35.21 11.20 -7.26
N ASP A 184 35.40 12.51 -7.55
CA ASP A 184 34.51 13.26 -8.45
C ASP A 184 34.45 12.64 -9.86
N ALA A 185 35.55 12.07 -10.35
CA ALA A 185 35.58 11.41 -11.66
C ALA A 185 34.66 10.16 -11.68
N GLU A 186 34.72 9.33 -10.64
CA GLU A 186 33.81 8.18 -10.48
C GLU A 186 32.36 8.65 -10.32
N TYR A 187 32.15 9.69 -9.51
CA TYR A 187 30.85 10.29 -9.27
C TYR A 187 30.21 10.77 -10.58
N HIS A 188 30.90 11.60 -11.37
CA HIS A 188 30.37 12.11 -12.63
C HIS A 188 30.11 11.00 -13.65
N SER A 189 31.00 9.99 -13.72
CA SER A 189 30.81 8.82 -14.60
C SER A 189 29.58 8.02 -14.19
N GLY A 190 29.44 7.68 -12.90
CA GLY A 190 28.29 6.96 -12.37
C GLY A 190 26.99 7.75 -12.52
N ARG A 191 27.03 9.04 -12.18
CA ARG A 191 25.88 9.94 -12.32
C ARG A 191 25.37 10.01 -13.77
N ALA A 192 26.28 10.07 -14.75
CA ALA A 192 25.89 10.10 -16.16
C ALA A 192 25.12 8.82 -16.58
N GLN A 193 25.51 7.65 -16.05
CA GLN A 193 24.81 6.40 -16.31
C GLN A 193 23.44 6.35 -15.64
N PHE A 194 23.35 6.72 -14.37
CA PHE A 194 22.05 6.76 -13.66
C PHE A 194 21.12 7.83 -14.19
N LYS A 195 21.68 8.95 -14.68
CA LYS A 195 20.88 9.98 -15.34
C LYS A 195 20.19 9.48 -16.60
N LYS A 196 20.82 8.61 -17.39
CA LYS A 196 20.15 7.96 -18.54
C LYS A 196 18.89 7.21 -18.09
N LEU A 197 18.94 6.49 -16.98
CA LEU A 197 17.78 5.77 -16.44
C LEU A 197 16.70 6.73 -15.96
N PHE A 198 17.09 7.78 -15.24
CA PHE A 198 16.17 8.83 -14.81
C PHE A 198 15.50 9.52 -16.01
N ASP A 199 16.27 9.89 -17.04
CA ASP A 199 15.73 10.50 -18.26
C ASP A 199 14.79 9.54 -19.01
N SER A 200 15.10 8.25 -19.07
CA SER A 200 14.20 7.24 -19.63
C SER A 200 12.89 7.12 -18.88
N LEU A 201 12.94 7.07 -17.56
CA LEU A 201 11.71 6.97 -16.75
C LEU A 201 10.87 8.25 -16.86
N THR A 202 11.50 9.43 -16.86
CA THR A 202 10.79 10.71 -16.88
C THR A 202 10.32 11.08 -18.28
N ARG A 203 11.22 11.11 -19.29
CA ARG A 203 10.92 11.61 -20.62
C ARG A 203 10.28 10.57 -21.52
N ASP A 204 10.86 9.36 -21.57
CA ASP A 204 10.38 8.33 -22.50
C ASP A 204 9.17 7.58 -21.93
N CYS A 205 9.14 7.33 -20.61
CA CYS A 205 8.04 6.67 -19.94
C CYS A 205 6.94 7.63 -19.45
N GLY A 206 7.22 8.93 -19.32
CA GLY A 206 6.28 9.93 -18.83
C GLY A 206 5.89 9.74 -17.35
N LEU A 207 6.82 9.20 -16.54
CA LEU A 207 6.61 8.98 -15.10
C LEU A 207 7.14 10.17 -14.29
N SER A 208 6.48 10.49 -13.19
CA SER A 208 7.03 11.38 -12.17
C SER A 208 8.03 10.61 -11.31
N VAL A 209 9.31 11.02 -11.37
CA VAL A 209 10.40 10.30 -10.69
C VAL A 209 11.09 11.20 -9.69
N TYR A 210 11.27 10.72 -8.47
CA TYR A 210 12.20 11.32 -7.52
C TYR A 210 13.54 10.61 -7.61
N TRP A 211 14.61 11.37 -7.76
CA TRP A 211 15.99 10.92 -7.72
C TRP A 211 16.83 11.93 -6.95
N ALA A 212 17.32 11.56 -5.76
CA ALA A 212 18.06 12.47 -4.88
C ALA A 212 19.24 13.14 -5.59
N ALA A 213 19.97 12.40 -6.43
CA ALA A 213 21.11 12.91 -7.19
C ALA A 213 20.77 13.82 -8.37
N GLU A 214 19.50 14.11 -8.64
CA GLU A 214 19.13 15.07 -9.68
C GLU A 214 19.71 16.46 -9.41
N LYS A 215 19.71 16.88 -8.15
CA LYS A 215 20.16 18.20 -7.69
C LYS A 215 21.60 18.22 -7.14
N ILE A 216 22.27 17.07 -7.06
CA ILE A 216 23.60 16.92 -6.50
C ILE A 216 24.58 16.83 -7.66
N GLU A 217 25.47 17.80 -7.82
CA GLU A 217 26.40 17.87 -8.95
C GLU A 217 27.79 17.32 -8.61
N SER A 218 28.18 17.35 -7.34
CA SER A 218 29.50 16.89 -6.87
C SER A 218 29.41 16.16 -5.53
N ILE A 219 30.49 15.46 -5.14
CA ILE A 219 30.57 14.76 -3.83
C ILE A 219 30.47 15.77 -2.69
N SER A 220 31.03 16.99 -2.84
CA SER A 220 30.98 18.03 -1.81
C SER A 220 29.57 18.54 -1.52
N ASP A 221 28.63 18.36 -2.42
CA ASP A 221 27.24 18.77 -2.22
C ASP A 221 26.53 17.90 -1.19
N PHE A 222 27.02 16.70 -0.91
CA PHE A 222 26.47 15.82 0.15
C PHE A 222 26.71 16.36 1.57
N ASP A 223 27.81 17.08 1.81
CA ASP A 223 28.18 17.58 3.14
C ASP A 223 27.31 18.73 3.63
N THR A 224 26.51 19.35 2.76
CA THR A 224 25.69 20.52 3.07
C THR A 224 24.22 20.24 3.32
N LEU A 225 23.82 18.96 3.40
CA LEU A 225 22.43 18.55 3.17
C LEU A 225 21.72 17.91 4.38
N ASP A 226 21.65 18.61 5.52
CA ASP A 226 20.74 18.25 6.63
C ASP A 226 19.26 18.16 6.18
N ILE A 227 18.92 18.86 5.11
CA ILE A 227 17.55 18.91 4.56
C ILE A 227 17.26 17.72 3.63
N SER A 228 18.28 17.16 2.96
CA SER A 228 18.08 16.12 1.95
C SER A 228 17.58 14.80 2.49
N VAL A 229 18.01 14.41 3.67
CA VAL A 229 17.54 13.14 4.30
C VAL A 229 16.05 13.18 4.57
N LEU A 230 15.53 14.31 5.04
CA LEU A 230 14.08 14.47 5.28
C LEU A 230 13.30 14.53 3.97
N ASP A 231 13.86 15.14 2.92
CA ASP A 231 13.25 15.18 1.59
C ASP A 231 13.21 13.78 0.96
N ASP A 232 14.28 12.98 1.12
CA ASP A 232 14.33 11.60 0.64
C ASP A 232 13.30 10.72 1.35
N LEU A 233 13.23 10.79 2.69
CA LEU A 233 12.24 10.05 3.48
C LEU A 233 10.80 10.46 3.12
N LYS A 234 10.57 11.75 2.93
CA LYS A 234 9.28 12.26 2.49
C LYS A 234 8.94 11.78 1.08
N ALA A 235 9.88 11.85 0.14
CA ALA A 235 9.67 11.36 -1.21
C ALA A 235 9.42 9.84 -1.26
N LEU A 236 10.07 9.05 -0.38
CA LEU A 236 9.78 7.61 -0.19
C LEU A 236 8.35 7.39 0.31
N GLN A 237 7.85 8.24 1.21
CA GLN A 237 6.46 8.19 1.66
C GLN A 237 5.47 8.59 0.56
N GLU A 238 5.87 9.53 -0.29
CA GLU A 238 5.08 10.09 -1.38
C GLU A 238 5.29 9.37 -2.73
N CYS A 239 6.07 8.29 -2.80
CA CYS A 239 6.27 7.51 -4.02
C CYS A 239 5.36 6.29 -4.07
N ARG A 240 4.93 5.93 -5.26
CA ARG A 240 4.11 4.75 -5.52
C ARG A 240 4.94 3.47 -5.57
N ARG A 241 6.12 3.53 -6.20
CA ARG A 241 7.02 2.41 -6.43
C ARG A 241 8.44 2.80 -6.11
N PHE A 242 9.26 1.78 -5.87
CA PHE A 242 10.67 1.95 -5.58
C PHE A 242 11.52 1.19 -6.59
N ALA A 243 12.56 1.82 -7.11
CA ALA A 243 13.53 1.22 -8.01
C ALA A 243 14.94 1.41 -7.48
N LEU A 244 15.60 0.32 -7.07
CA LEU A 244 17.00 0.30 -6.68
C LEU A 244 17.87 -0.10 -7.87
N VAL A 245 18.86 0.70 -8.22
CA VAL A 245 19.92 0.31 -9.16
C VAL A 245 21.21 0.12 -8.37
N TYR A 246 21.64 -1.14 -8.24
CA TYR A 246 22.77 -1.52 -7.37
C TYR A 246 23.73 -2.40 -8.17
N PRO A 247 24.69 -1.78 -8.91
CA PRO A 247 25.49 -2.47 -9.92
C PRO A 247 26.58 -3.38 -9.37
N LYS A 248 26.99 -3.19 -8.13
CA LYS A 248 27.99 -4.01 -7.42
C LYS A 248 27.83 -3.84 -5.91
N LYS A 249 28.39 -4.77 -5.15
CA LYS A 249 28.39 -4.69 -3.68
C LYS A 249 29.17 -3.47 -3.19
N MET A 250 28.51 -2.57 -2.46
CA MET A 250 29.08 -1.34 -1.91
C MET A 250 28.30 -0.85 -0.70
N ALA A 251 28.95 -0.11 0.21
CA ALA A 251 28.28 0.56 1.30
C ALA A 251 27.61 1.84 0.78
N THR A 252 26.31 1.97 0.96
CA THR A 252 25.53 3.12 0.45
C THR A 252 24.21 3.28 1.20
N SER A 253 23.72 4.53 1.28
CA SER A 253 22.37 4.87 1.80
C SER A 253 21.23 4.23 0.99
N ALA A 254 21.47 3.89 -0.28
CA ALA A 254 20.47 3.23 -1.14
C ALA A 254 19.93 1.91 -0.53
N LEU A 255 20.73 1.21 0.28
CA LEU A 255 20.28 0.01 1.00
C LEU A 255 19.33 0.36 2.16
N PHE A 256 19.53 1.49 2.84
CA PHE A 256 18.60 2.00 3.84
C PHE A 256 17.28 2.42 3.20
N GLU A 257 17.34 3.15 2.08
CA GLU A 257 16.18 3.55 1.30
C GLU A 257 15.36 2.35 0.86
N ALA A 258 16.02 1.27 0.39
CA ALA A 258 15.37 0.02 0.03
C ALA A 258 14.68 -0.65 1.24
N GLY A 259 15.32 -0.65 2.41
CA GLY A 259 14.72 -1.15 3.66
C GLY A 259 13.51 -0.32 4.09
N TYR A 260 13.59 1.00 3.96
CA TYR A 260 12.49 1.90 4.28
C TYR A 260 11.32 1.75 3.30
N ALA A 261 11.60 1.60 1.99
CA ALA A 261 10.57 1.32 0.97
C ALA A 261 9.84 -0.01 1.25
N LEU A 262 10.56 -1.03 1.74
CA LEU A 262 9.97 -2.29 2.20
C LEU A 262 9.07 -2.08 3.41
N ALA A 263 9.51 -1.30 4.40
CA ALA A 263 8.70 -0.98 5.59
C ALA A 263 7.42 -0.22 5.24
N LEU A 264 7.47 0.61 4.18
CA LEU A 264 6.31 1.29 3.60
C LEU A 264 5.50 0.40 2.66
N ASN A 265 5.87 -0.88 2.52
CA ASN A 265 5.25 -1.84 1.62
C ASN A 265 5.20 -1.40 0.14
N ARG A 266 6.22 -0.66 -0.31
CA ARG A 266 6.31 -0.22 -1.71
C ARG A 266 6.66 -1.39 -2.62
N PHE A 267 5.99 -1.46 -3.77
CA PHE A 267 6.40 -2.40 -4.80
C PHE A 267 7.76 -1.99 -5.34
N SER A 268 8.75 -2.90 -5.19
CA SER A 268 10.17 -2.60 -5.34
C SER A 268 10.81 -3.44 -6.44
N HIS A 269 11.53 -2.79 -7.33
CA HIS A 269 12.37 -3.40 -8.35
C HIS A 269 13.84 -3.17 -8.01
N TYR A 270 14.61 -4.25 -7.84
CA TYR A 270 16.05 -4.20 -7.58
C TYR A 270 16.78 -4.64 -8.84
N PHE A 271 17.49 -3.72 -9.47
CA PHE A 271 18.34 -3.96 -10.64
C PHE A 271 19.79 -4.13 -10.17
N VAL A 272 20.25 -5.36 -10.15
CA VAL A 272 21.59 -5.78 -9.67
C VAL A 272 22.32 -6.54 -10.76
N ARG A 273 23.65 -6.58 -10.72
CA ARG A 273 24.43 -7.42 -11.64
C ARG A 273 24.46 -8.86 -11.19
N ASP A 274 24.67 -9.06 -9.89
CA ASP A 274 24.62 -10.35 -9.25
C ASP A 274 23.69 -10.27 -8.02
N ARG A 275 22.86 -11.29 -7.84
CA ARG A 275 21.98 -11.39 -6.68
C ARG A 275 22.79 -11.44 -5.37
N ASP A 276 24.00 -12.00 -5.41
CA ASP A 276 24.89 -12.11 -4.26
C ASP A 276 25.54 -10.77 -3.86
N ASP A 277 25.43 -9.72 -4.68
CA ASP A 277 25.80 -8.37 -4.30
C ASP A 277 24.87 -7.78 -3.23
N LEU A 278 23.60 -8.23 -3.17
CA LEU A 278 22.65 -7.78 -2.16
C LEU A 278 22.98 -8.38 -0.77
N PRO A 279 22.71 -7.61 0.31
CA PRO A 279 22.70 -8.16 1.66
C PRO A 279 21.76 -9.37 1.77
N PHE A 280 22.13 -10.35 2.63
CA PHE A 280 21.38 -11.61 2.77
C PHE A 280 19.86 -11.43 2.88
N LEU A 281 19.40 -10.55 3.79
CA LEU A 281 17.96 -10.32 3.97
C LEU A 281 17.28 -9.81 2.69
N MET A 282 17.90 -8.88 1.96
CA MET A 282 17.32 -8.33 0.73
C MET A 282 17.30 -9.36 -0.40
N ARG A 283 18.32 -10.21 -0.47
CA ARG A 283 18.41 -11.30 -1.43
C ARG A 283 17.29 -12.33 -1.25
N GLU A 284 16.99 -12.68 -0.01
CA GLU A 284 15.95 -13.68 0.31
C GLU A 284 14.51 -13.10 0.24
N LEU A 285 14.35 -11.78 0.29
CA LEU A 285 13.05 -11.13 0.20
C LEU A 285 12.32 -11.40 -1.11
N ALA A 286 13.01 -11.51 -2.24
CA ALA A 286 12.37 -11.74 -3.55
C ALA A 286 11.61 -13.08 -3.63
N GLY A 287 11.97 -14.06 -2.80
CA GLY A 287 11.24 -15.33 -2.68
C GLY A 287 10.11 -15.28 -1.65
N SER A 288 10.16 -14.32 -0.73
CA SER A 288 9.26 -14.26 0.44
C SER A 288 8.28 -13.09 0.39
N SER A 289 8.58 -12.03 -0.35
CA SER A 289 7.75 -10.85 -0.49
C SER A 289 7.13 -10.74 -1.88
N PRO A 290 5.80 -10.64 -2.01
CA PRO A 290 5.15 -10.44 -3.30
C PRO A 290 5.50 -9.09 -3.94
N ASN A 291 5.97 -8.12 -3.14
CA ASN A 291 6.25 -6.76 -3.57
C ASN A 291 7.69 -6.51 -3.99
N VAL A 292 8.57 -7.51 -3.98
CA VAL A 292 9.96 -7.36 -4.39
C VAL A 292 10.25 -8.19 -5.64
N ARG A 293 10.90 -7.57 -6.61
CA ARG A 293 11.42 -8.22 -7.83
C ARG A 293 12.88 -7.88 -7.98
N ILE A 294 13.73 -8.90 -8.13
CA ILE A 294 15.16 -8.75 -8.39
C ILE A 294 15.40 -9.07 -9.87
N HIS A 295 16.09 -8.16 -10.55
CA HIS A 295 16.53 -8.27 -11.94
C HIS A 295 18.06 -8.35 -11.96
N THR A 296 18.61 -9.40 -12.58
CA THR A 296 20.06 -9.68 -12.59
C THR A 296 20.67 -9.44 -13.97
N ASP A 297 21.92 -9.80 -14.15
CA ASP A 297 22.64 -9.81 -15.44
C ASP A 297 21.95 -10.67 -16.51
N GLN A 298 21.10 -11.62 -16.12
CA GLN A 298 20.25 -12.37 -17.05
C GLN A 298 19.09 -11.51 -17.60
N ASP A 299 18.72 -10.48 -16.86
CA ASP A 299 17.61 -9.59 -17.23
C ASP A 299 18.09 -8.33 -17.95
N TRP A 300 19.33 -7.87 -17.73
CA TRP A 300 19.89 -6.66 -18.35
C TRP A 300 21.42 -6.71 -18.42
N THR A 301 22.01 -6.17 -19.50
CA THR A 301 23.45 -6.28 -19.78
C THR A 301 24.26 -5.04 -19.38
N ASP A 302 23.71 -3.85 -19.64
CA ASP A 302 24.30 -2.56 -19.32
C ASP A 302 23.21 -1.49 -19.13
N TYR A 303 23.57 -0.25 -18.85
CA TYR A 303 22.60 0.81 -18.58
C TYR A 303 21.80 1.25 -19.80
N ASP A 304 22.34 1.05 -21.02
CA ASP A 304 21.60 1.36 -22.24
C ASP A 304 20.53 0.28 -22.48
N ASP A 305 20.87 -1.00 -22.29
CA ASP A 305 19.91 -2.11 -22.32
C ASP A 305 18.86 -1.98 -21.22
N LEU A 306 19.28 -1.62 -19.97
CA LEU A 306 18.33 -1.38 -18.89
C LEU A 306 17.36 -0.23 -19.23
N SER A 307 17.88 0.85 -19.81
CA SER A 307 17.06 1.98 -20.28
C SER A 307 16.00 1.54 -21.30
N GLU A 308 16.37 0.74 -22.29
CA GLU A 308 15.42 0.19 -23.27
C GLU A 308 14.41 -0.76 -22.63
N LYS A 309 14.83 -1.56 -21.64
CA LYS A 309 13.93 -2.44 -20.90
C LYS A 309 12.95 -1.68 -20.00
N LEU A 310 13.37 -0.59 -19.37
CA LEU A 310 12.48 0.31 -18.61
C LEU A 310 11.36 0.83 -19.53
N LYS A 311 11.67 1.24 -20.76
CA LYS A 311 10.68 1.67 -21.75
C LYS A 311 9.75 0.53 -22.15
N ARG A 312 10.33 -0.62 -22.50
CA ARG A 312 9.59 -1.79 -23.01
C ARG A 312 8.65 -2.39 -21.97
N TYR A 313 9.08 -2.45 -20.72
CA TYR A 313 8.32 -3.06 -19.62
C TYR A 313 7.68 -2.05 -18.68
N LYS A 314 7.59 -0.79 -19.08
CA LYS A 314 7.03 0.31 -18.30
C LYS A 314 5.72 -0.08 -17.61
N ASP A 315 4.73 -0.56 -18.36
CA ASP A 315 3.41 -0.89 -17.85
C ASP A 315 3.43 -2.10 -16.90
N LYS A 316 4.33 -3.06 -17.14
CA LYS A 316 4.51 -4.24 -16.28
C LYS A 316 5.21 -3.89 -14.97
N TRP A 317 6.21 -2.99 -14.99
CA TRP A 317 7.03 -2.66 -13.83
C TRP A 317 6.50 -1.45 -13.05
N PHE A 318 6.00 -0.45 -13.76
CA PHE A 318 5.58 0.81 -13.17
C PHE A 318 4.14 1.20 -13.55
N GLY A 319 3.42 0.37 -14.27
CA GLY A 319 2.02 0.60 -14.67
C GLY A 319 1.08 0.74 -13.45
N ARG A 320 -0.03 1.42 -13.69
CA ARG A 320 -1.09 1.66 -12.70
C ARG A 320 -1.86 0.41 -12.39
#